data_af3a2405b3d41ac26911d5dec45dddd6
#
_entry.id   af3a2405b3d41ac26911d5dec45dddd6
#
_cell.length_a   1.000
_cell.length_b   1.000
_cell.length_c   1.000
_cell.angle_alpha   90.00
_cell.angle_beta   90.00
_cell.angle_gamma   90.00
#
_symmetry.space_group_name_H-M   'P 1'
#
loop_
_entity.id
_entity.type
_entity.pdbx_description
1 polymer ?
#
loop_
_entity_poly.entity_id
_entity_poly.type
_entity_poly.pdbx_seq_one_letter_code
_entity_poly.pdbx_strand_id
1 'polypeptide(L)'
;LEYVLSSQEEDGHWVDVEWSHLDTTCSVTVFLTVFQVTHDQKNDDRINKARKRGYDFIMNWQRGSGLWKDDKFQPTGIETTAHLMQYTLIPAYFMDGVEDAQKICLEAADSLVDEQAKNGSWDGENMDHTMDACRNLILVADTFNQKEKYSSIIKKGVRWLLDEKNALGWGDFKEEPTNVERTADGLDTLLKYRRFCSKEPMSHFWAYSK
;
A
#
# COMPACT_ATOMS: atom_id res chain seq x y z
N LEU A 1 -9.65 -16.26 14.96
CA LEU A 1 -9.12 -16.88 13.76
C LEU A 1 -10.16 -17.70 13.01
N GLU A 2 -10.82 -18.68 13.68
CA GLU A 2 -11.78 -19.60 13.01
C GLU A 2 -12.88 -18.87 12.24
N TYR A 3 -13.47 -17.82 12.82
CA TYR A 3 -14.45 -16.99 12.14
C TYR A 3 -13.90 -16.39 10.84
N VAL A 4 -12.71 -15.80 10.88
CA VAL A 4 -12.06 -15.20 9.71
C VAL A 4 -11.80 -16.23 8.61
N LEU A 5 -11.31 -17.42 8.98
CA LEU A 5 -11.06 -18.49 8.01
C LEU A 5 -12.34 -19.04 7.39
N SER A 6 -13.41 -19.16 8.19
CA SER A 6 -14.69 -19.70 7.71
C SER A 6 -15.55 -18.71 6.94
N SER A 7 -15.27 -17.40 7.04
CA SER A 7 -16.01 -16.34 6.32
C SER A 7 -15.40 -15.96 4.97
N GLN A 8 -14.34 -16.66 4.52
CA GLN A 8 -13.77 -16.44 3.19
C GLN A 8 -14.69 -16.99 2.10
N GLU A 9 -15.03 -16.14 1.13
CA GLU A 9 -15.86 -16.50 -0.01
C GLU A 9 -15.14 -17.49 -0.97
N GLU A 10 -15.91 -18.13 -1.86
CA GLU A 10 -15.38 -19.16 -2.76
C GLU A 10 -14.28 -18.67 -3.70
N ASP A 11 -14.34 -17.41 -4.13
CA ASP A 11 -13.34 -16.79 -5.01
C ASP A 11 -12.13 -16.19 -4.25
N GLY A 12 -12.13 -16.29 -2.92
CA GLY A 12 -10.99 -15.94 -2.07
C GLY A 12 -11.07 -14.60 -1.35
N HIS A 13 -12.11 -13.78 -1.61
CA HIS A 13 -12.26 -12.51 -0.90
C HIS A 13 -12.99 -12.65 0.45
N TRP A 14 -13.01 -11.54 1.21
CA TRP A 14 -13.85 -11.35 2.38
C TRP A 14 -14.77 -10.16 2.15
N VAL A 15 -15.96 -10.24 2.74
CA VAL A 15 -17.01 -9.22 2.62
C VAL A 15 -17.15 -8.44 3.91
N ASP A 16 -17.19 -7.12 3.77
CA ASP A 16 -17.69 -6.20 4.78
C ASP A 16 -18.76 -5.30 4.15
N VAL A 17 -19.76 -4.90 4.93
CA VAL A 17 -20.89 -4.11 4.41
C VAL A 17 -20.55 -2.65 4.19
N GLU A 18 -19.50 -2.15 4.85
CA GLU A 18 -19.08 -0.74 4.85
C GLU A 18 -17.87 -0.49 3.97
N TRP A 19 -17.12 -1.53 3.57
CA TRP A 19 -15.85 -1.42 2.86
C TRP A 19 -15.87 -2.16 1.53
N SER A 20 -14.92 -1.81 0.67
CA SER A 20 -14.73 -2.56 -0.58
C SER A 20 -14.23 -3.99 -0.31
N HIS A 21 -14.54 -4.91 -1.20
CA HIS A 21 -14.01 -6.27 -1.13
C HIS A 21 -12.47 -6.30 -1.23
N LEU A 22 -11.88 -5.34 -1.96
CA LEU A 22 -10.42 -5.18 -2.07
C LEU A 22 -9.81 -4.79 -0.72
N ASP A 23 -10.33 -3.74 -0.07
CA ASP A 23 -9.81 -3.24 1.21
C ASP A 23 -10.02 -4.25 2.33
N THR A 24 -11.22 -4.87 2.36
CA THR A 24 -11.51 -5.93 3.32
C THR A 24 -10.56 -7.10 3.15
N THR A 25 -10.36 -7.59 1.91
CA THR A 25 -9.44 -8.70 1.62
C THR A 25 -7.99 -8.33 1.94
N CYS A 26 -7.56 -7.11 1.63
CA CYS A 26 -6.26 -6.59 2.01
C CYS A 26 -6.07 -6.64 3.53
N SER A 27 -7.00 -6.07 4.29
CA SER A 27 -6.95 -6.01 5.75
C SER A 27 -6.91 -7.40 6.39
N VAL A 28 -7.70 -8.34 5.87
CA VAL A 28 -7.70 -9.72 6.38
C VAL A 28 -6.39 -10.44 6.05
N THR A 29 -5.84 -10.28 4.86
CA THR A 29 -4.54 -10.89 4.52
C THR A 29 -3.41 -10.35 5.38
N VAL A 30 -3.41 -9.05 5.71
CA VAL A 30 -2.49 -8.43 6.68
C VAL A 30 -2.68 -9.04 8.06
N PHE A 31 -3.92 -9.10 8.55
CA PHE A 31 -4.22 -9.72 9.84
C PHE A 31 -3.67 -11.15 9.94
N LEU A 32 -3.95 -11.98 8.94
CA LEU A 32 -3.48 -13.38 8.90
C LEU A 32 -1.95 -13.46 8.88
N THR A 33 -1.30 -12.56 8.16
CA THR A 33 0.17 -12.45 8.10
C THR A 33 0.76 -12.10 9.46
N VAL A 34 0.26 -11.04 10.10
CA VAL A 34 0.70 -10.61 11.43
C VAL A 34 0.41 -11.69 12.47
N PHE A 35 -0.76 -12.31 12.41
CA PHE A 35 -1.14 -13.39 13.31
C PHE A 35 -0.14 -14.56 13.24
N GLN A 36 0.21 -15.00 12.04
CA GLN A 36 1.19 -16.09 11.87
C GLN A 36 2.57 -15.74 12.46
N VAL A 37 3.04 -14.51 12.21
CA VAL A 37 4.35 -14.08 12.71
C VAL A 37 4.36 -13.96 14.24
N THR A 38 3.30 -13.38 14.82
CA THR A 38 3.24 -13.10 16.26
C THR A 38 2.89 -14.32 17.11
N HIS A 39 2.22 -15.33 16.55
CA HIS A 39 1.79 -16.53 17.27
C HIS A 39 2.56 -17.80 16.88
N ASP A 40 3.68 -17.64 16.17
CA ASP A 40 4.50 -18.76 15.68
C ASP A 40 3.72 -19.85 14.91
N GLN A 41 2.72 -19.39 14.11
CA GLN A 41 1.84 -20.24 13.31
C GLN A 41 2.30 -20.34 11.85
N LYS A 42 3.61 -20.21 11.58
CA LYS A 42 4.19 -20.19 10.21
C LYS A 42 3.80 -21.39 9.35
N ASN A 43 3.49 -22.53 9.97
CA ASN A 43 3.16 -23.79 9.31
C ASN A 43 1.66 -24.13 9.35
N ASP A 44 0.76 -23.19 9.70
CA ASP A 44 -0.67 -23.46 9.61
C ASP A 44 -1.13 -23.36 8.14
N ASP A 45 -1.30 -24.51 7.50
CA ASP A 45 -1.71 -24.64 6.11
C ASP A 45 -3.05 -23.96 5.81
N ARG A 46 -3.95 -23.85 6.79
CA ARG A 46 -5.25 -23.18 6.62
C ARG A 46 -5.06 -21.69 6.41
N ILE A 47 -4.18 -21.06 7.22
CA ILE A 47 -3.84 -19.64 7.09
C ILE A 47 -3.13 -19.39 5.76
N ASN A 48 -2.13 -20.21 5.43
CA ASN A 48 -1.39 -20.08 4.16
C ASN A 48 -2.33 -20.19 2.95
N LYS A 49 -3.25 -21.16 2.97
CA LYS A 49 -4.24 -21.35 1.91
C LYS A 49 -5.22 -20.18 1.82
N ALA A 50 -5.70 -19.66 2.96
CA ALA A 50 -6.61 -18.52 2.98
C ALA A 50 -5.94 -17.26 2.45
N ARG A 51 -4.71 -16.96 2.86
CA ARG A 51 -3.94 -15.82 2.31
C ARG A 51 -3.74 -15.95 0.82
N LYS A 52 -3.29 -17.12 0.35
CA LYS A 52 -3.06 -17.34 -1.08
C LYS A 52 -4.30 -17.10 -1.92
N ARG A 53 -5.47 -17.57 -1.49
CA ARG A 53 -6.74 -17.30 -2.17
C ARG A 53 -7.08 -15.80 -2.17
N GLY A 54 -6.82 -15.08 -1.07
CA GLY A 54 -6.96 -13.63 -1.01
C GLY A 54 -6.02 -12.90 -1.98
N TYR A 55 -4.77 -13.34 -2.10
CA TYR A 55 -3.83 -12.79 -3.09
C TYR A 55 -4.29 -13.06 -4.52
N ASP A 56 -4.75 -14.29 -4.81
CA ASP A 56 -5.25 -14.65 -6.14
C ASP A 56 -6.47 -13.78 -6.51
N PHE A 57 -7.39 -13.55 -5.58
CA PHE A 57 -8.52 -12.63 -5.78
C PHE A 57 -8.04 -11.21 -6.13
N ILE A 58 -7.14 -10.63 -5.32
CA ILE A 58 -6.61 -9.28 -5.54
C ILE A 58 -5.86 -9.18 -6.87
N MET A 59 -5.00 -10.15 -7.19
CA MET A 59 -4.22 -10.13 -8.43
C MET A 59 -5.09 -10.31 -9.68
N ASN A 60 -6.19 -11.03 -9.56
CA ASN A 60 -7.15 -11.25 -10.65
C ASN A 60 -8.21 -10.13 -10.77
N TRP A 61 -8.27 -9.20 -9.81
CA TRP A 61 -9.19 -8.07 -9.89
C TRP A 61 -8.90 -7.25 -11.15
N GLN A 62 -9.98 -6.84 -11.87
CA GLN A 62 -9.83 -6.08 -13.10
C GLN A 62 -9.22 -4.70 -12.86
N ARG A 63 -8.04 -4.46 -13.42
CA ARG A 63 -7.27 -3.23 -13.31
C ARG A 63 -7.25 -2.52 -14.66
N GLY A 64 -8.29 -1.76 -14.99
CA GLY A 64 -8.41 -1.12 -16.30
C GLY A 64 -7.30 -0.13 -16.64
N SER A 65 -6.71 0.54 -15.62
CA SER A 65 -5.60 1.49 -15.76
C SER A 65 -4.30 1.03 -15.08
N GLY A 66 -4.19 -0.25 -14.69
CA GLY A 66 -3.10 -0.74 -13.84
C GLY A 66 -3.27 -0.44 -12.34
N LEU A 67 -4.28 0.36 -11.97
CA LEU A 67 -4.66 0.64 -10.60
C LEU A 67 -5.85 -0.22 -10.18
N TRP A 68 -5.92 -0.56 -8.89
CA TRP A 68 -7.11 -1.18 -8.31
C TRP A 68 -8.13 -0.11 -7.99
N LYS A 69 -9.24 -0.12 -8.67
CA LYS A 69 -10.33 0.82 -8.51
C LYS A 69 -11.59 0.10 -8.02
N ASP A 70 -12.30 0.76 -7.15
CA ASP A 70 -13.66 0.41 -6.77
C ASP A 70 -14.54 1.64 -7.00
N ASP A 71 -15.43 1.58 -7.99
CA ASP A 71 -16.24 2.74 -8.41
C ASP A 71 -17.09 3.31 -7.27
N LYS A 72 -17.41 2.51 -6.27
CA LYS A 72 -18.21 2.91 -5.13
C LYS A 72 -17.39 3.55 -4.01
N PHE A 73 -16.23 2.99 -3.69
CA PHE A 73 -15.45 3.37 -2.51
C PHE A 73 -14.18 4.14 -2.86
N GLN A 74 -13.47 3.73 -3.93
CA GLN A 74 -12.17 4.27 -4.31
C GLN A 74 -12.08 4.46 -5.84
N PRO A 75 -12.79 5.47 -6.39
CA PRO A 75 -12.90 5.65 -7.84
C PRO A 75 -11.56 5.99 -8.52
N THR A 76 -10.64 6.66 -7.83
CA THR A 76 -9.31 6.96 -8.38
C THR A 76 -8.37 5.79 -8.26
N GLY A 77 -8.53 4.99 -7.22
CA GLY A 77 -7.73 3.80 -6.94
C GLY A 77 -6.30 4.08 -6.43
N ILE A 78 -5.94 5.33 -6.13
CA ILE A 78 -4.59 5.68 -5.67
C ILE A 78 -4.30 5.03 -4.31
N GLU A 79 -5.16 5.29 -3.33
CA GLU A 79 -5.03 4.75 -1.97
C GLU A 79 -5.10 3.22 -1.97
N THR A 80 -6.15 2.64 -2.58
CA THR A 80 -6.29 1.17 -2.64
C THR A 80 -5.06 0.51 -3.28
N THR A 81 -4.57 1.06 -4.40
CA THR A 81 -3.36 0.53 -5.06
C THR A 81 -2.15 0.60 -4.13
N ALA A 82 -1.95 1.74 -3.45
CA ALA A 82 -0.87 1.91 -2.51
C ALA A 82 -0.94 0.89 -1.37
N HIS A 83 -2.10 0.71 -0.76
CA HIS A 83 -2.32 -0.26 0.31
C HIS A 83 -2.08 -1.70 -0.16
N LEU A 84 -2.61 -2.09 -1.32
CA LEU A 84 -2.42 -3.44 -1.86
C LEU A 84 -0.95 -3.74 -2.18
N MET A 85 -0.19 -2.78 -2.71
CA MET A 85 1.25 -2.97 -2.91
C MET A 85 1.96 -3.24 -1.57
N GLN A 86 1.73 -2.41 -0.56
CA GLN A 86 2.41 -2.49 0.73
C GLN A 86 1.98 -3.71 1.54
N TYR A 87 0.69 -3.94 1.65
CA TYR A 87 0.14 -4.87 2.63
C TYR A 87 -0.19 -6.24 2.06
N THR A 88 -0.22 -6.38 0.74
CA THR A 88 -0.57 -7.64 0.08
C THR A 88 0.52 -8.14 -0.85
N LEU A 89 0.87 -7.39 -1.91
CA LEU A 89 1.76 -7.89 -2.96
C LEU A 89 3.20 -8.09 -2.49
N ILE A 90 3.76 -7.13 -1.75
CA ILE A 90 5.12 -7.28 -1.24
C ILE A 90 5.21 -8.43 -0.23
N PRO A 91 4.32 -8.57 0.76
CA PRO A 91 4.27 -9.75 1.62
C PRO A 91 4.07 -11.07 0.85
N ALA A 92 3.18 -11.11 -0.14
CA ALA A 92 2.95 -12.30 -0.97
C ALA A 92 4.24 -12.77 -1.66
N TYR A 93 5.03 -11.84 -2.19
CA TYR A 93 6.32 -12.14 -2.80
C TYR A 93 7.34 -12.69 -1.80
N PHE A 94 7.56 -11.98 -0.66
CA PHE A 94 8.63 -12.32 0.26
C PHE A 94 8.31 -13.46 1.22
N MET A 95 7.08 -13.59 1.66
CA MET A 95 6.69 -14.57 2.68
C MET A 95 6.12 -15.84 2.07
N ASP A 96 5.39 -15.72 0.97
CA ASP A 96 4.67 -16.84 0.37
C ASP A 96 5.23 -17.27 -0.98
N GLY A 97 6.27 -16.59 -1.50
CA GLY A 97 6.95 -16.95 -2.75
C GLY A 97 6.09 -16.78 -4.00
N VAL A 98 5.13 -15.86 -3.98
CA VAL A 98 4.26 -15.56 -5.13
C VAL A 98 5.03 -14.68 -6.11
N GLU A 99 5.70 -15.29 -7.08
CA GLU A 99 6.61 -14.59 -8.02
C GLU A 99 5.91 -13.51 -8.85
N ASP A 100 4.68 -13.76 -9.31
CA ASP A 100 3.90 -12.79 -10.09
C ASP A 100 3.58 -11.51 -9.30
N ALA A 101 3.56 -11.57 -7.97
CA ALA A 101 3.27 -10.41 -7.13
C ALA A 101 4.31 -9.29 -7.30
N GLN A 102 5.59 -9.61 -7.54
CA GLN A 102 6.61 -8.60 -7.83
C GLN A 102 6.30 -7.85 -9.12
N LYS A 103 6.01 -8.59 -10.21
CA LYS A 103 5.69 -8.00 -11.51
C LYS A 103 4.47 -7.09 -11.41
N ILE A 104 3.40 -7.59 -10.80
CA ILE A 104 2.15 -6.85 -10.63
C ILE A 104 2.36 -5.61 -9.78
N CYS A 105 3.17 -5.70 -8.71
CA CYS A 105 3.50 -4.56 -7.85
C CYS A 105 4.28 -3.48 -8.62
N LEU A 106 5.21 -3.85 -9.49
CA LEU A 106 5.96 -2.91 -10.32
C LEU A 106 5.09 -2.25 -11.40
N GLU A 107 4.18 -2.99 -12.03
CA GLU A 107 3.20 -2.44 -12.96
C GLU A 107 2.25 -1.43 -12.28
N ALA A 108 1.81 -1.72 -11.05
CA ALA A 108 1.00 -0.82 -10.25
C ALA A 108 1.76 0.45 -9.85
N ALA A 109 3.04 0.30 -9.47
CA ALA A 109 3.89 1.46 -9.17
C ALA A 109 4.09 2.36 -10.39
N ASP A 110 4.26 1.79 -11.58
CA ASP A 110 4.32 2.56 -12.83
C ASP A 110 3.01 3.30 -13.10
N SER A 111 1.88 2.66 -12.87
CA SER A 111 0.57 3.30 -13.01
C SER A 111 0.36 4.44 -12.02
N LEU A 112 0.85 4.31 -10.77
CA LEU A 112 0.87 5.44 -9.83
C LEU A 112 1.74 6.60 -10.31
N VAL A 113 2.87 6.31 -10.96
CA VAL A 113 3.74 7.35 -11.55
C VAL A 113 2.99 8.13 -12.64
N ASP A 114 2.24 7.43 -13.49
CA ASP A 114 1.49 8.05 -14.60
C ASP A 114 0.35 8.97 -14.11
N GLU A 115 -0.17 8.71 -12.91
CA GLU A 115 -1.23 9.54 -12.29
C GLU A 115 -0.68 10.77 -11.54
N GLN A 116 0.65 10.95 -11.42
CA GLN A 116 1.19 12.12 -10.74
C GLN A 116 0.93 13.42 -11.53
N ALA A 117 0.26 14.37 -10.89
CA ALA A 117 0.04 15.68 -11.44
C ALA A 117 1.34 16.47 -11.68
N LYS A 118 1.27 17.51 -12.56
CA LYS A 118 2.45 18.35 -12.87
C LYS A 118 3.05 19.06 -11.67
N ASN A 119 2.26 19.36 -10.63
CA ASN A 119 2.74 19.98 -9.38
C ASN A 119 3.37 18.97 -8.42
N GLY A 120 3.17 17.67 -8.61
CA GLY A 120 3.72 16.59 -7.77
C GLY A 120 2.70 15.89 -6.89
N SER A 121 1.47 16.38 -6.83
CA SER A 121 0.38 15.74 -6.09
C SER A 121 -0.22 14.55 -6.83
N TRP A 122 -1.08 13.83 -6.12
CA TRP A 122 -2.00 12.85 -6.68
C TRP A 122 -3.44 13.25 -6.36
N ASP A 123 -4.38 12.76 -7.17
CA ASP A 123 -5.82 12.83 -6.96
C ASP A 123 -6.35 14.23 -6.58
N GLY A 124 -6.17 15.19 -7.48
CA GLY A 124 -6.72 16.53 -7.29
C GLY A 124 -6.15 17.28 -6.07
N GLU A 125 -4.86 17.08 -5.76
CA GLU A 125 -4.18 17.72 -4.62
C GLU A 125 -4.62 17.16 -3.24
N ASN A 126 -5.04 15.90 -3.21
CA ASN A 126 -5.34 15.19 -1.98
C ASN A 126 -4.03 14.87 -1.22
N MET A 127 -3.93 15.31 0.05
CA MET A 127 -2.73 15.10 0.88
C MET A 127 -2.51 13.64 1.21
N ASP A 128 -3.57 12.94 1.58
CA ASP A 128 -3.53 11.53 1.97
C ASP A 128 -3.04 10.66 0.83
N HIS A 129 -3.70 10.76 -0.32
CA HIS A 129 -3.34 9.99 -1.50
C HIS A 129 -1.92 10.32 -2.00
N THR A 130 -1.47 11.57 -1.83
CA THR A 130 -0.10 11.96 -2.16
C THR A 130 0.91 11.35 -1.17
N MET A 131 0.59 11.31 0.12
CA MET A 131 1.42 10.64 1.14
C MET A 131 1.51 9.15 0.88
N ASP A 132 0.39 8.51 0.59
CA ASP A 132 0.31 7.09 0.28
C ASP A 132 1.10 6.73 -0.98
N ALA A 133 0.93 7.45 -2.06
CA ALA A 133 1.68 7.24 -3.28
C ALA A 133 3.20 7.39 -3.02
N CYS A 134 3.62 8.45 -2.31
CA CYS A 134 5.04 8.64 -1.96
C CYS A 134 5.58 7.51 -1.10
N ARG A 135 4.90 7.12 -0.01
CA ARG A 135 5.33 6.06 0.90
C ARG A 135 5.48 4.73 0.18
N ASN A 136 4.54 4.42 -0.70
CA ASN A 136 4.53 3.16 -1.43
C ASN A 136 5.54 3.11 -2.57
N LEU A 137 5.75 4.19 -3.30
CA LEU A 137 6.82 4.28 -4.28
C LEU A 137 8.21 4.19 -3.63
N ILE A 138 8.42 4.79 -2.44
CA ILE A 138 9.64 4.61 -1.65
C ILE A 138 9.84 3.14 -1.29
N LEU A 139 8.78 2.48 -0.79
CA LEU A 139 8.83 1.09 -0.38
C LEU A 139 9.16 0.16 -1.55
N VAL A 140 8.47 0.31 -2.68
CA VAL A 140 8.70 -0.46 -3.91
C VAL A 140 10.12 -0.22 -4.45
N ALA A 141 10.56 1.05 -4.47
CA ALA A 141 11.88 1.43 -4.94
C ALA A 141 13.00 0.80 -4.12
N ASP A 142 12.84 0.72 -2.81
CA ASP A 142 13.81 0.09 -1.90
C ASP A 142 13.76 -1.44 -2.01
N THR A 143 12.54 -1.98 -1.96
CA THR A 143 12.28 -3.42 -1.95
C THR A 143 12.77 -4.14 -3.21
N PHE A 144 12.51 -3.56 -4.38
CA PHE A 144 12.82 -4.15 -5.69
C PHE A 144 13.99 -3.47 -6.41
N ASN A 145 14.80 -2.69 -5.68
CA ASN A 145 15.97 -2.00 -6.20
C ASN A 145 15.67 -1.08 -7.41
N GLN A 146 14.58 -0.32 -7.34
CA GLN A 146 14.09 0.59 -8.38
C GLN A 146 14.34 2.08 -8.04
N LYS A 147 15.34 2.39 -7.19
CA LYS A 147 15.60 3.76 -6.69
C LYS A 147 15.81 4.77 -7.81
N GLU A 148 16.59 4.42 -8.84
CA GLU A 148 16.85 5.32 -9.96
C GLU A 148 15.58 5.68 -10.73
N LYS A 149 14.69 4.69 -10.91
CA LYS A 149 13.44 4.85 -11.65
C LYS A 149 12.47 5.81 -10.96
N TYR A 150 12.28 5.68 -9.65
CA TYR A 150 11.22 6.39 -8.94
C TYR A 150 11.69 7.63 -8.17
N SER A 151 13.01 7.87 -8.00
CA SER A 151 13.53 8.96 -7.15
C SER A 151 13.03 10.35 -7.53
N SER A 152 12.92 10.67 -8.82
CA SER A 152 12.48 11.99 -9.27
C SER A 152 11.01 12.25 -8.96
N ILE A 153 10.17 11.24 -9.12
CA ILE A 153 8.73 11.26 -8.86
C ILE A 153 8.46 11.41 -7.35
N ILE A 154 9.12 10.56 -6.55
CA ILE A 154 9.05 10.63 -5.08
C ILE A 154 9.48 12.00 -4.58
N LYS A 155 10.61 12.52 -5.04
CA LYS A 155 11.12 13.85 -4.65
C LYS A 155 10.11 14.94 -4.96
N LYS A 156 9.46 14.88 -6.10
CA LYS A 156 8.48 15.87 -6.53
C LYS A 156 7.23 15.84 -5.65
N GLY A 157 6.71 14.65 -5.31
CA GLY A 157 5.58 14.48 -4.39
C GLY A 157 5.91 14.96 -2.98
N VAL A 158 7.06 14.56 -2.45
CA VAL A 158 7.51 15.01 -1.11
C VAL A 158 7.70 16.52 -1.06
N ARG A 159 8.22 17.13 -2.14
CA ARG A 159 8.35 18.57 -2.20
C ARG A 159 7.00 19.26 -2.16
N TRP A 160 6.03 18.79 -2.94
CA TRP A 160 4.66 19.31 -2.89
C TRP A 160 4.07 19.21 -1.47
N LEU A 161 4.20 18.07 -0.80
CA LEU A 161 3.76 17.92 0.59
C LEU A 161 4.39 18.93 1.55
N LEU A 162 5.69 19.24 1.37
CA LEU A 162 6.39 20.23 2.19
C LEU A 162 5.93 21.66 1.90
N ASP A 163 5.67 21.97 0.63
CA ASP A 163 5.22 23.30 0.19
C ASP A 163 3.76 23.58 0.65
N GLU A 164 2.93 22.54 0.75
CA GLU A 164 1.52 22.63 1.19
C GLU A 164 1.31 22.45 2.70
N LYS A 165 2.36 22.13 3.44
CA LYS A 165 2.29 22.01 4.91
C LYS A 165 1.99 23.37 5.55
N ASN A 166 0.97 23.42 6.41
CA ASN A 166 0.74 24.60 7.26
C ASN A 166 1.66 24.59 8.52
N ALA A 167 1.49 25.58 9.39
CA ALA A 167 2.36 25.72 10.57
C ALA A 167 2.29 24.54 11.56
N LEU A 168 1.17 23.80 11.58
CA LEU A 168 0.90 22.74 12.55
C LEU A 168 0.99 21.32 11.93
N GLY A 169 0.94 21.19 10.60
CA GLY A 169 0.94 19.89 9.93
C GLY A 169 0.13 19.90 8.63
N TRP A 170 -0.66 18.86 8.40
CA TRP A 170 -1.48 18.65 7.20
C TRP A 170 -2.95 18.39 7.57
N GLY A 171 -3.88 18.81 6.70
CA GLY A 171 -5.27 18.35 6.60
C GLY A 171 -5.42 17.35 5.45
N ASP A 172 -6.66 17.01 5.08
CA ASP A 172 -6.91 16.13 3.95
C ASP A 172 -6.69 16.86 2.61
N PHE A 173 -6.99 18.17 2.58
CA PHE A 173 -6.72 19.06 1.44
C PHE A 173 -6.01 20.33 1.90
N LYS A 174 -5.42 21.05 0.94
CA LYS A 174 -4.55 22.24 1.15
C LYS A 174 -5.10 23.29 2.13
N GLU A 175 -6.36 23.64 2.07
CA GLU A 175 -6.94 24.72 2.88
C GLU A 175 -7.71 24.20 4.10
N GLU A 176 -7.69 22.90 4.33
CA GLU A 176 -8.39 22.29 5.44
C GLU A 176 -7.60 22.39 6.76
N PRO A 177 -8.30 22.37 7.89
CA PRO A 177 -7.65 22.34 9.18
C PRO A 177 -6.73 21.13 9.32
N THR A 178 -5.57 21.34 9.95
CA THR A 178 -4.66 20.27 10.33
C THR A 178 -5.38 19.23 11.18
N ASN A 179 -5.21 17.96 10.85
CA ASN A 179 -5.66 16.85 11.67
C ASN A 179 -4.48 15.95 12.10
N VAL A 180 -4.69 15.17 13.16
CA VAL A 180 -3.63 14.36 13.77
C VAL A 180 -3.20 13.23 12.83
N GLU A 181 -4.16 12.59 12.14
CA GLU A 181 -3.92 11.48 11.26
C GLU A 181 -3.03 11.88 10.08
N ARG A 182 -3.42 12.92 9.33
CA ARG A 182 -2.64 13.42 8.19
C ARG A 182 -1.27 13.95 8.60
N THR A 183 -1.18 14.55 9.79
CA THR A 183 0.11 14.99 10.30
C THR A 183 1.03 13.81 10.65
N ALA A 184 0.51 12.75 11.23
CA ALA A 184 1.27 11.53 11.48
C ALA A 184 1.74 10.86 10.17
N ASP A 185 0.86 10.76 9.17
CA ASP A 185 1.18 10.22 7.85
C ASP A 185 2.23 11.05 7.10
N GLY A 186 2.11 12.37 7.17
CA GLY A 186 3.09 13.28 6.60
C GLY A 186 4.47 13.11 7.23
N LEU A 187 4.54 13.00 8.57
CA LEU A 187 5.80 12.77 9.28
C LEU A 187 6.40 11.40 8.93
N ASP A 188 5.59 10.34 8.85
CA ASP A 188 6.05 9.01 8.43
C ASP A 188 6.60 9.03 7.00
N THR A 189 5.90 9.73 6.09
CA THR A 189 6.35 9.93 4.71
C THR A 189 7.71 10.61 4.65
N LEU A 190 7.91 11.69 5.42
CA LEU A 190 9.18 12.41 5.47
C LEU A 190 10.31 11.58 6.08
N LEU A 191 10.03 10.79 7.12
CA LEU A 191 10.99 9.87 7.73
C LEU A 191 11.43 8.78 6.75
N LYS A 192 10.49 8.16 6.03
CA LYS A 192 10.77 7.18 4.99
C LYS A 192 11.60 7.80 3.86
N TYR A 193 11.23 9.01 3.41
CA TYR A 193 11.97 9.72 2.37
C TYR A 193 13.40 10.06 2.81
N ARG A 194 13.61 10.52 4.04
CA ARG A 194 14.93 10.76 4.60
C ARG A 194 15.81 9.51 4.55
N ARG A 195 15.29 8.37 5.01
CA ARG A 195 16.00 7.07 4.97
C ARG A 195 16.29 6.65 3.53
N PHE A 196 15.35 6.81 2.64
CA PHE A 196 15.52 6.55 1.21
C PHE A 196 16.67 7.37 0.60
N CYS A 197 16.82 8.65 0.96
CA CYS A 197 17.90 9.52 0.51
C CYS A 197 19.25 9.18 1.16
N SER A 198 19.28 8.83 2.45
CA SER A 198 20.52 8.49 3.19
C SER A 198 21.03 7.08 2.90
N LYS A 199 20.27 6.27 2.15
CA LYS A 199 20.55 4.85 1.91
C LYS A 199 20.60 4.01 3.20
N GLU A 200 19.98 4.48 4.27
CA GLU A 200 19.76 3.68 5.47
C GLU A 200 18.78 2.55 5.17
N PRO A 201 19.01 1.33 5.69
CA PRO A 201 18.09 0.22 5.48
C PRO A 201 16.71 0.55 6.05
N MET A 202 15.66 0.32 5.27
CA MET A 202 14.31 0.36 5.80
C MET A 202 14.00 -0.97 6.47
N SER A 203 13.55 -0.91 7.73
CA SER A 203 13.02 -2.09 8.41
C SER A 203 11.59 -2.32 7.97
N HIS A 204 11.33 -3.48 7.39
CA HIS A 204 9.99 -3.91 7.00
C HIS A 204 9.54 -5.04 7.93
N PHE A 205 8.25 -5.09 8.28
CA PHE A 205 7.76 -6.11 9.20
C PHE A 205 8.00 -7.54 8.67
N TRP A 206 8.00 -7.75 7.36
CA TRP A 206 8.33 -9.04 6.74
C TRP A 206 9.82 -9.42 6.83
N ALA A 207 10.72 -8.47 7.11
CA ALA A 207 12.14 -8.80 7.32
C ALA A 207 12.38 -9.61 8.60
N TYR A 208 11.43 -9.60 9.52
CA TYR A 208 11.48 -10.39 10.76
C TYR A 208 10.93 -11.80 10.60
N SER A 209 10.45 -12.17 9.42
CA SER A 209 9.86 -13.49 9.14
C SER A 209 10.86 -14.54 8.65
N LYS A 210 12.14 -14.18 8.53
CA LYS A 210 13.22 -15.07 8.07
C LYS A 210 13.95 -15.73 9.24
#